data_06e4e22534122faaaf3291e97cc632a1
#
_entry.id   06e4e22534122faaaf3291e97cc632a1
#
_cell.length_a   1.000
_cell.length_b   1.000
_cell.length_c   1.000
_cell.angle_alpha   90.00
_cell.angle_beta   90.00
_cell.angle_gamma   90.00
#
_symmetry.space_group_name_H-M   'P 1'
#
loop_
_entity.id
_entity.type
_entity.pdbx_description
1 polymer ?
#
loop_
_entity_poly.entity_id
_entity_poly.type
_entity_poly.pdbx_seq_one_letter_code
_entity_poly.pdbx_strand_id
1 'polypeptide(L)'
;MNERPLTAALSLQRPGDARIGRDRIRLLAAIDRLGTIAGAARELGMSYKTAWDAVATLNNLFERPLVEAAPGGRTGGNARVTEAGRALIGGFGRLEETLDRALADLEADLLPAPGAERPLPVRGAAIGTLWSLSMQISARNTFRCTVTGLSPGAVNTEVELALTDGHRLVAVITERAAQDMGLAPGRAVFALIKSSFVMLSAGGDPGRISACNRLTGLVAARSDGPVNSEIVLDLGACKSITAVITRTSADALGLAPGVPATALFKASHVILMCP
;
A
#
# COMPACT_ATOMS: atom_id res chain seq x y z
N MET A 1 -43.60 4.14 1.94
CA MET A 1 -42.45 3.64 1.16
C MET A 1 -41.22 4.03 1.95
N ASN A 2 -40.46 3.05 2.39
CA ASN A 2 -39.27 3.29 3.22
C ASN A 2 -38.11 3.66 2.28
N GLU A 3 -38.01 4.95 1.96
CA GLU A 3 -36.89 5.44 1.14
C GLU A 3 -35.60 5.27 1.94
N ARG A 4 -34.74 4.36 1.49
CA ARG A 4 -33.40 4.21 2.07
C ARG A 4 -32.59 5.45 1.70
N PRO A 5 -31.97 6.13 2.67
CA PRO A 5 -31.18 7.33 2.39
C PRO A 5 -30.03 6.98 1.43
N LEU A 6 -29.68 7.93 0.57
CA LEU A 6 -28.50 7.79 -0.28
C LEU A 6 -27.27 7.65 0.61
N THR A 7 -26.41 6.70 0.28
CA THR A 7 -25.14 6.50 0.98
C THR A 7 -23.99 6.63 0.01
N ALA A 8 -22.97 7.39 0.38
CA ALA A 8 -21.73 7.45 -0.39
C ALA A 8 -20.63 6.66 0.31
N ALA A 9 -19.75 6.08 -0.47
CA ALA A 9 -18.55 5.42 0.01
C ALA A 9 -17.32 6.24 -0.35
N LEU A 10 -16.66 6.85 0.65
CA LEU A 10 -15.38 7.52 0.46
C LEU A 10 -14.25 6.49 0.45
N SER A 11 -13.36 6.62 -0.51
CA SER A 11 -12.07 5.93 -0.49
C SER A 11 -11.01 6.82 -1.08
N LEU A 12 -9.86 6.84 -0.45
CA LEU A 12 -8.67 7.52 -0.96
C LEU A 12 -7.86 6.53 -1.77
N GLN A 13 -7.53 6.91 -2.99
CA GLN A 13 -6.68 6.11 -3.87
C GLN A 13 -5.87 7.08 -4.74
N ARG A 14 -4.57 6.86 -4.83
CA ARG A 14 -3.79 7.45 -5.92
C ARG A 14 -3.79 6.46 -7.08
N PRO A 15 -3.68 6.92 -8.34
CA PRO A 15 -3.58 6.02 -9.47
C PRO A 15 -2.53 4.95 -9.18
N GLY A 16 -2.97 3.67 -9.10
CA GLY A 16 -2.13 2.53 -8.83
C GLY A 16 -1.88 2.14 -7.40
N ASP A 17 -2.38 2.86 -6.44
CA ASP A 17 -2.28 2.49 -5.03
C ASP A 17 -3.35 1.48 -4.60
N ALA A 18 -3.04 0.77 -3.53
CA ALA A 18 -4.07 0.06 -2.79
C ALA A 18 -5.08 1.06 -2.21
N ARG A 19 -6.36 0.78 -2.43
CA ARG A 19 -7.46 1.60 -1.95
C ARG A 19 -7.45 1.72 -0.43
N ILE A 20 -7.49 2.96 0.09
CA ILE A 20 -7.64 3.28 1.49
C ILE A 20 -9.12 3.62 1.71
N GLY A 21 -9.90 2.62 2.08
CA GLY A 21 -11.30 2.81 2.45
C GLY A 21 -11.47 3.00 3.95
N ARG A 22 -12.74 3.19 4.32
CA ARG A 22 -13.17 3.37 5.72
C ARG A 22 -12.60 2.31 6.67
N ASP A 23 -12.50 1.04 6.25
CA ASP A 23 -12.02 -0.04 7.12
C ASP A 23 -10.56 0.14 7.54
N ARG A 24 -9.70 0.62 6.62
CA ARG A 24 -8.29 0.91 6.94
C ARG A 24 -8.14 2.12 7.87
N ILE A 25 -8.97 3.14 7.69
CA ILE A 25 -9.01 4.31 8.58
C ILE A 25 -9.53 3.90 9.98
N ARG A 26 -10.56 3.07 10.05
CA ARG A 26 -11.07 2.52 11.32
C ARG A 26 -9.99 1.70 12.04
N LEU A 27 -9.21 0.92 11.29
CA LEU A 27 -8.08 0.17 11.85
C LEU A 27 -7.04 1.12 12.46
N LEU A 28 -6.63 2.19 11.74
CA LEU A 28 -5.70 3.19 12.26
C LEU A 28 -6.26 3.86 13.54
N ALA A 29 -7.52 4.27 13.52
CA ALA A 29 -8.17 4.89 14.68
C ALA A 29 -8.24 3.94 15.89
N ALA A 30 -8.54 2.66 15.66
CA ALA A 30 -8.54 1.65 16.70
C ALA A 30 -7.13 1.41 17.28
N ILE A 31 -6.09 1.40 16.43
CA ILE A 31 -4.69 1.29 16.89
C ILE A 31 -4.30 2.52 17.71
N ASP A 32 -4.66 3.74 17.28
CA ASP A 32 -4.34 4.98 18.01
C ASP A 32 -4.93 4.97 19.43
N ARG A 33 -6.13 4.43 19.58
CA ARG A 33 -6.85 4.36 20.86
C ARG A 33 -6.38 3.21 21.75
N LEU A 34 -6.12 2.01 21.17
CA LEU A 34 -5.84 0.78 21.92
C LEU A 34 -4.34 0.51 22.11
N GLY A 35 -3.47 1.19 21.36
CA GLY A 35 -2.02 1.04 21.43
C GLY A 35 -1.48 -0.31 20.92
N THR A 36 -2.33 -1.15 20.30
CA THR A 36 -1.91 -2.47 19.79
C THR A 36 -2.67 -2.87 18.53
N ILE A 37 -1.99 -3.51 17.58
CA ILE A 37 -2.62 -4.06 16.36
C ILE A 37 -3.56 -5.22 16.73
N ALA A 38 -3.16 -6.05 17.71
CA ALA A 38 -3.98 -7.19 18.14
C ALA A 38 -5.31 -6.75 18.78
N GLY A 39 -5.29 -5.69 19.59
CA GLY A 39 -6.49 -5.10 20.19
C GLY A 39 -7.42 -4.53 19.11
N ALA A 40 -6.86 -3.76 18.17
CA ALA A 40 -7.61 -3.18 17.07
C ALA A 40 -8.23 -4.25 16.14
N ALA A 41 -7.48 -5.31 15.83
CA ALA A 41 -7.97 -6.43 15.04
C ALA A 41 -9.17 -7.11 15.69
N ARG A 42 -9.06 -7.39 17.00
CA ARG A 42 -10.16 -8.01 17.79
C ARG A 42 -11.41 -7.14 17.82
N GLU A 43 -11.25 -5.84 18.04
CA GLU A 43 -12.37 -4.90 18.05
C GLU A 43 -13.10 -4.84 16.71
N LEU A 44 -12.35 -4.91 15.62
CA LEU A 44 -12.92 -4.83 14.26
C LEU A 44 -13.33 -6.19 13.69
N GLY A 45 -13.23 -7.28 14.45
CA GLY A 45 -13.61 -8.61 14.01
C GLY A 45 -12.74 -9.19 12.88
N MET A 46 -11.49 -8.72 12.77
CA MET A 46 -10.54 -9.22 11.76
C MET A 46 -9.41 -10.05 12.38
N SER A 47 -8.76 -10.89 11.57
CA SER A 47 -7.60 -11.63 12.05
C SER A 47 -6.42 -10.68 12.30
N TYR A 48 -5.54 -11.03 13.25
CA TYR A 48 -4.30 -10.29 13.48
C TYR A 48 -3.46 -10.16 12.21
N LYS A 49 -3.39 -11.24 11.42
CA LYS A 49 -2.68 -11.25 10.14
C LYS A 49 -3.26 -10.22 9.17
N THR A 50 -4.58 -10.16 9.03
CA THR A 50 -5.26 -9.19 8.15
C THR A 50 -4.97 -7.75 8.58
N ALA A 51 -5.01 -7.48 9.90
CA ALA A 51 -4.71 -6.16 10.43
C ALA A 51 -3.23 -5.77 10.22
N TRP A 52 -2.32 -6.72 10.44
CA TRP A 52 -0.89 -6.52 10.19
C TRP A 52 -0.59 -6.22 8.71
N ASP A 53 -1.13 -7.03 7.80
CA ASP A 53 -0.98 -6.85 6.35
C ASP A 53 -1.54 -5.48 5.89
N ALA A 54 -2.65 -5.04 6.49
CA ALA A 54 -3.23 -3.73 6.22
C ALA A 54 -2.32 -2.59 6.69
N VAL A 55 -1.73 -2.69 7.89
CA VAL A 55 -0.76 -1.72 8.42
C VAL A 55 0.50 -1.69 7.57
N ALA A 56 1.06 -2.85 7.21
CA ALA A 56 2.23 -2.94 6.34
C ALA A 56 1.97 -2.29 4.98
N THR A 57 0.81 -2.57 4.38
CA THR A 57 0.39 -1.94 3.11
C THR A 57 0.30 -0.42 3.26
N LEU A 58 -0.32 0.07 4.32
CA LEU A 58 -0.42 1.52 4.57
C LEU A 58 0.95 2.17 4.71
N ASN A 59 1.85 1.58 5.51
CA ASN A 59 3.19 2.11 5.69
C ASN A 59 4.03 2.10 4.40
N ASN A 60 3.79 1.11 3.51
CA ASN A 60 4.47 1.07 2.22
C ASN A 60 3.99 2.16 1.24
N LEU A 61 2.72 2.58 1.36
CA LEU A 61 2.11 3.57 0.45
C LEU A 61 2.51 5.02 0.76
N PHE A 62 2.96 5.31 1.98
CA PHE A 62 3.33 6.66 2.40
C PHE A 62 4.83 6.79 2.62
N GLU A 63 5.37 7.98 2.38
CA GLU A 63 6.79 8.28 2.65
C GLU A 63 7.12 8.15 4.14
N ARG A 64 6.20 8.64 4.98
CA ARG A 64 6.31 8.54 6.44
C ARG A 64 5.42 7.40 6.90
N PRO A 65 5.89 6.54 7.79
CA PRO A 65 5.06 5.49 8.34
C PRO A 65 3.84 6.09 9.06
N LEU A 66 2.69 5.44 8.91
CA LEU A 66 1.47 5.84 9.61
C LEU A 66 1.36 5.15 10.98
N VAL A 67 1.99 3.99 11.12
CA VAL A 67 2.03 3.19 12.33
C VAL A 67 3.45 2.71 12.57
N GLU A 68 3.96 2.94 13.77
CA GLU A 68 5.17 2.33 14.29
C GLU A 68 4.78 1.16 15.19
N ALA A 69 5.27 -0.04 14.87
CA ALA A 69 5.03 -1.24 15.65
C ALA A 69 6.35 -1.75 16.22
N ALA A 70 6.39 -1.98 17.52
CA ALA A 70 7.49 -2.67 18.16
C ALA A 70 7.11 -4.14 18.40
N PRO A 71 7.97 -5.11 18.02
CA PRO A 71 7.73 -6.50 18.33
C PRO A 71 7.64 -6.67 19.84
N GLY A 72 6.53 -7.24 20.32
CA GLY A 72 6.30 -7.49 21.75
C GLY A 72 6.62 -8.94 22.08
N GLY A 73 7.20 -9.13 23.29
CA GLY A 73 7.34 -10.44 23.90
C GLY A 73 5.97 -11.04 24.33
N ARG A 74 5.97 -11.88 25.40
CA ARG A 74 4.78 -12.61 25.92
C ARG A 74 3.54 -11.77 26.24
N THR A 75 3.64 -10.43 26.27
CA THR A 75 2.52 -9.50 26.61
C THR A 75 1.89 -8.81 25.38
N GLY A 76 2.30 -9.13 24.16
CA GLY A 76 1.79 -8.51 22.93
C GLY A 76 2.62 -7.30 22.48
N GLY A 77 2.68 -7.05 21.16
CA GLY A 77 3.40 -5.92 20.58
C GLY A 77 2.71 -4.59 20.84
N ASN A 78 3.49 -3.54 21.04
CA ASN A 78 3.00 -2.16 21.13
C ASN A 78 2.94 -1.56 19.72
N ALA A 79 1.89 -0.80 19.41
CA ALA A 79 1.76 -0.09 18.14
C ALA A 79 1.30 1.33 18.40
N ARG A 80 1.95 2.29 17.76
CA ARG A 80 1.66 3.71 17.91
C ARG A 80 1.36 4.31 16.53
N VAL A 81 0.24 5.01 16.41
CA VAL A 81 -0.06 5.81 15.24
C VAL A 81 0.80 7.07 15.26
N THR A 82 1.45 7.38 14.16
CA THR A 82 2.30 8.57 14.01
C THR A 82 1.46 9.83 13.84
N GLU A 83 2.11 10.99 13.83
CA GLU A 83 1.45 12.26 13.48
C GLU A 83 0.85 12.21 12.07
N ALA A 84 1.56 11.61 11.09
CA ALA A 84 1.06 11.41 9.74
C ALA A 84 -0.18 10.51 9.71
N GLY A 85 -0.19 9.44 10.53
CA GLY A 85 -1.36 8.57 10.68
C GLY A 85 -2.56 9.29 11.26
N ARG A 86 -2.37 10.10 12.31
CA ARG A 86 -3.45 10.92 12.90
C ARG A 86 -3.95 11.99 11.93
N ALA A 87 -3.06 12.63 11.17
CA ALA A 87 -3.44 13.58 10.14
C ALA A 87 -4.31 12.92 9.05
N LEU A 88 -3.99 11.68 8.66
CA LEU A 88 -4.80 10.91 7.71
C LEU A 88 -6.19 10.60 8.29
N ILE A 89 -6.27 10.13 9.54
CA ILE A 89 -7.54 9.83 10.21
C ILE A 89 -8.43 11.09 10.24
N GLY A 90 -7.88 12.21 10.72
CA GLY A 90 -8.64 13.47 10.81
C GLY A 90 -9.02 14.05 9.44
N GLY A 91 -8.13 13.95 8.45
CA GLY A 91 -8.41 14.38 7.08
C GLY A 91 -9.53 13.56 6.44
N PHE A 92 -9.53 12.24 6.63
CA PHE A 92 -10.58 11.36 6.12
C PHE A 92 -11.93 11.66 6.76
N GLY A 93 -11.99 11.88 8.08
CA GLY A 93 -13.23 12.25 8.77
C GLY A 93 -13.85 13.55 8.24
N ARG A 94 -13.03 14.59 8.04
CA ARG A 94 -13.50 15.85 7.42
C ARG A 94 -14.05 15.68 6.00
N LEU A 95 -13.45 14.79 5.22
CA LEU A 95 -13.94 14.46 3.88
C LEU A 95 -15.26 13.70 3.94
N GLU A 96 -15.42 12.75 4.86
CA GLU A 96 -16.70 12.04 5.09
C GLU A 96 -17.80 13.04 5.48
N GLU A 97 -17.57 13.93 6.44
CA GLU A 97 -18.54 14.95 6.84
C GLU A 97 -18.93 15.89 5.69
N THR A 98 -17.97 16.21 4.81
CA THR A 98 -18.25 17.06 3.64
C THR A 98 -19.08 16.31 2.61
N LEU A 99 -18.81 15.02 2.41
CA LEU A 99 -19.54 14.16 1.50
C LEU A 99 -20.96 13.92 1.99
N ASP A 100 -21.16 13.67 3.29
CA ASP A 100 -22.48 13.47 3.90
C ASP A 100 -23.33 14.74 3.77
N ARG A 101 -22.74 15.93 3.96
CA ARG A 101 -23.45 17.20 3.73
C ARG A 101 -23.86 17.38 2.27
N ALA A 102 -22.91 17.09 1.33
CA ALA A 102 -23.23 17.19 -0.10
C ALA A 102 -24.30 16.19 -0.54
N LEU A 103 -24.36 15.01 0.08
CA LEU A 103 -25.44 14.04 -0.17
C LEU A 103 -26.78 14.52 0.36
N ALA A 104 -26.82 15.08 1.56
CA ALA A 104 -28.03 15.64 2.12
C ALA A 104 -28.57 16.79 1.26
N ASP A 105 -27.68 17.65 0.76
CA ASP A 105 -28.07 18.73 -0.17
C ASP A 105 -28.61 18.15 -1.49
N LEU A 106 -28.00 17.10 -2.03
CA LEU A 106 -28.45 16.42 -3.23
C LEU A 106 -29.80 15.72 -3.02
N GLU A 107 -30.01 15.07 -1.88
CA GLU A 107 -31.31 14.46 -1.54
C GLU A 107 -32.41 15.52 -1.44
N ALA A 108 -32.12 16.67 -0.82
CA ALA A 108 -33.03 17.78 -0.73
C ALA A 108 -33.39 18.37 -2.12
N ASP A 109 -32.43 18.38 -3.05
CA ASP A 109 -32.67 18.85 -4.43
C ASP A 109 -33.47 17.83 -5.28
N LEU A 110 -33.34 16.53 -4.97
CA LEU A 110 -34.07 15.44 -5.69
C LEU A 110 -35.46 15.19 -5.17
N LEU A 111 -35.79 15.58 -3.94
CA LEU A 111 -37.11 15.47 -3.40
C LEU A 111 -37.94 16.69 -3.90
N PRO A 112 -39.05 16.48 -4.62
CA PRO A 112 -39.87 17.60 -5.11
C PRO A 112 -40.51 18.31 -3.93
N ALA A 113 -39.98 19.48 -3.58
CA ALA A 113 -40.72 20.41 -2.73
C ALA A 113 -41.94 20.91 -3.52
N PRO A 114 -43.17 20.81 -2.98
CA PRO A 114 -44.36 21.31 -3.68
C PRO A 114 -44.23 22.84 -3.80
N GLY A 115 -43.90 23.33 -5.00
CA GLY A 115 -44.06 24.72 -5.39
C GLY A 115 -42.82 25.61 -5.53
N ALA A 116 -41.59 25.05 -5.73
CA ALA A 116 -40.43 25.89 -5.97
C ALA A 116 -39.73 25.53 -7.30
N GLU A 117 -39.97 26.36 -8.32
CA GLU A 117 -39.09 26.44 -9.49
C GLU A 117 -37.79 27.13 -9.05
N ARG A 118 -36.72 26.37 -8.81
CA ARG A 118 -35.36 26.89 -8.65
C ARG A 118 -34.48 26.41 -9.81
N PRO A 119 -33.76 27.34 -10.50
CA PRO A 119 -32.79 26.94 -11.52
C PRO A 119 -31.65 26.12 -10.86
N LEU A 120 -31.40 24.96 -11.40
CA LEU A 120 -30.26 24.12 -11.00
C LEU A 120 -28.95 24.90 -11.17
N PRO A 121 -28.11 25.05 -10.15
CA PRO A 121 -26.77 25.60 -10.35
C PRO A 121 -25.95 24.56 -11.07
N VAL A 122 -25.70 24.78 -12.36
CA VAL A 122 -24.75 24.00 -13.15
C VAL A 122 -23.34 24.28 -12.59
N ARG A 123 -22.89 23.51 -11.62
CA ARG A 123 -21.48 23.38 -11.28
C ARG A 123 -20.93 22.08 -11.89
N GLY A 124 -20.75 22.12 -13.20
CA GLY A 124 -20.01 21.10 -13.93
C GLY A 124 -18.51 21.28 -13.73
N ALA A 125 -17.90 20.58 -12.76
CA ALA A 125 -16.48 20.33 -12.73
C ALA A 125 -16.03 19.14 -11.85
N ALA A 126 -16.95 18.40 -11.20
CA ALA A 126 -16.57 17.35 -10.26
C ALA A 126 -16.88 15.91 -10.70
N ILE A 127 -17.61 15.69 -11.78
CA ILE A 127 -18.09 14.35 -12.16
C ILE A 127 -17.12 13.60 -13.09
N GLY A 128 -16.20 14.29 -13.76
CA GLY A 128 -15.26 13.69 -14.69
C GLY A 128 -14.12 12.87 -14.06
N THR A 129 -13.86 13.03 -12.76
CA THR A 129 -12.68 12.47 -12.09
C THR A 129 -12.97 11.18 -11.30
N LEU A 130 -14.21 10.74 -11.20
CA LEU A 130 -14.59 9.60 -10.35
C LEU A 130 -14.59 8.24 -11.05
N TRP A 131 -14.39 8.18 -12.36
CA TRP A 131 -14.50 6.94 -13.14
C TRP A 131 -13.19 6.15 -13.33
N SER A 132 -12.04 6.67 -12.94
CA SER A 132 -10.74 5.99 -13.14
C SER A 132 -10.21 5.21 -11.93
N LEU A 133 -11.01 4.98 -10.88
CA LEU A 133 -10.49 4.62 -9.56
C LEU A 133 -10.76 3.20 -9.07
N SER A 134 -11.08 2.22 -9.92
CA SER A 134 -11.32 0.85 -9.45
C SER A 134 -10.39 -0.21 -10.05
N MET A 135 -9.09 0.07 -10.16
CA MET A 135 -8.12 -0.99 -10.44
C MET A 135 -7.79 -1.74 -9.15
N GLN A 136 -8.33 -2.94 -9.00
CA GLN A 136 -7.88 -3.88 -7.99
C GLN A 136 -6.56 -4.50 -8.46
N ILE A 137 -5.45 -4.19 -7.79
CA ILE A 137 -4.13 -4.71 -8.14
C ILE A 137 -3.85 -5.95 -7.29
N SER A 138 -3.50 -7.07 -7.93
CA SER A 138 -3.12 -8.31 -7.25
C SER A 138 -1.67 -8.32 -6.74
N ALA A 139 -0.89 -7.27 -7.01
CA ALA A 139 0.48 -7.17 -6.50
C ALA A 139 0.47 -6.89 -4.99
N ARG A 140 1.11 -7.77 -4.22
CA ARG A 140 1.20 -7.63 -2.76
C ARG A 140 2.22 -6.58 -2.32
N ASN A 141 3.23 -6.33 -3.15
CA ASN A 141 4.27 -5.36 -2.86
C ASN A 141 4.05 -4.12 -3.71
N THR A 142 3.72 -3.02 -3.06
CA THR A 142 3.56 -1.70 -3.68
C THR A 142 4.33 -0.71 -2.83
N PHE A 143 5.32 -0.05 -3.43
CA PHE A 143 6.20 0.88 -2.76
C PHE A 143 6.12 2.25 -3.43
N ARG A 144 5.95 3.29 -2.65
CA ARG A 144 6.19 4.65 -3.12
C ARG A 144 7.69 4.90 -3.14
N CYS A 145 8.22 5.26 -4.30
CA CYS A 145 9.63 5.51 -4.54
C CYS A 145 9.83 6.87 -5.21
N THR A 146 11.07 7.36 -5.15
CA THR A 146 11.49 8.53 -5.91
C THR A 146 12.49 8.12 -6.98
N VAL A 147 12.30 8.55 -8.22
CA VAL A 147 13.26 8.33 -9.30
C VAL A 147 14.55 9.07 -8.98
N THR A 148 15.68 8.36 -8.96
CA THR A 148 17.01 8.91 -8.71
C THR A 148 17.87 8.97 -9.95
N GLY A 149 17.65 8.10 -10.93
CA GLY A 149 18.38 8.03 -12.17
C GLY A 149 17.59 7.38 -13.28
N LEU A 150 17.98 7.68 -14.51
CA LEU A 150 17.44 7.10 -15.73
C LEU A 150 18.61 6.81 -16.68
N SER A 151 18.66 5.59 -17.20
CA SER A 151 19.63 5.16 -18.21
C SER A 151 18.86 4.72 -19.46
N PRO A 152 18.57 5.64 -20.39
CA PRO A 152 17.83 5.33 -21.60
C PRO A 152 18.66 4.44 -22.54
N GLY A 153 18.02 3.45 -23.14
CA GLY A 153 18.56 2.60 -24.19
C GLY A 153 17.67 2.62 -25.43
N ALA A 154 18.07 1.92 -26.46
CA ALA A 154 17.35 1.94 -27.74
C ALA A 154 15.91 1.35 -27.66
N VAL A 155 15.66 0.42 -26.72
CA VAL A 155 14.37 -0.27 -26.56
C VAL A 155 13.82 -0.09 -25.16
N ASN A 156 14.69 -0.18 -24.16
CA ASN A 156 14.33 -0.13 -22.74
C ASN A 156 15.12 0.95 -22.02
N THR A 157 14.52 1.47 -20.98
CA THR A 157 15.14 2.40 -20.02
C THR A 157 15.27 1.71 -18.66
N GLU A 158 16.46 1.77 -18.10
CA GLU A 158 16.68 1.42 -16.71
C GLU A 158 16.35 2.62 -15.82
N VAL A 159 15.55 2.41 -14.78
CA VAL A 159 15.08 3.44 -13.87
C VAL A 159 15.56 3.09 -12.46
N GLU A 160 16.38 3.95 -11.89
CA GLU A 160 16.81 3.84 -10.50
C GLU A 160 15.83 4.53 -9.57
N LEU A 161 15.50 3.89 -8.47
CA LEU A 161 14.49 4.33 -7.53
C LEU A 161 15.02 4.28 -6.09
N ALA A 162 14.85 5.35 -5.34
CA ALA A 162 15.04 5.35 -3.89
C ALA A 162 13.75 4.86 -3.22
N LEU A 163 13.89 3.83 -2.37
CA LEU A 163 12.80 3.31 -1.54
C LEU A 163 12.91 3.83 -0.10
N THR A 164 14.10 3.72 0.48
CA THR A 164 14.50 4.26 1.79
C THR A 164 15.95 4.71 1.71
N ASP A 165 16.49 5.30 2.77
CA ASP A 165 17.91 5.69 2.82
C ASP A 165 18.88 4.49 2.61
N GLY A 166 18.44 3.27 2.94
CA GLY A 166 19.24 2.04 2.80
C GLY A 166 18.84 1.12 1.66
N HIS A 167 17.69 1.36 1.00
CA HIS A 167 17.19 0.45 -0.03
C HIS A 167 16.89 1.18 -1.33
N ARG A 168 17.41 0.63 -2.43
CA ARG A 168 17.17 1.09 -3.80
C ARG A 168 16.52 -0.02 -4.60
N LEU A 169 15.76 0.38 -5.61
CA LEU A 169 15.16 -0.50 -6.60
C LEU A 169 15.61 -0.07 -8.00
N VAL A 170 15.69 -1.04 -8.88
CA VAL A 170 15.91 -0.83 -10.30
C VAL A 170 14.73 -1.42 -11.05
N ALA A 171 14.15 -0.65 -11.94
CA ALA A 171 13.14 -1.11 -12.89
C ALA A 171 13.66 -1.03 -14.31
N VAL A 172 13.26 -1.95 -15.17
CA VAL A 172 13.51 -1.90 -16.60
C VAL A 172 12.16 -1.88 -17.32
N ILE A 173 11.86 -0.77 -17.97
CA ILE A 173 10.63 -0.54 -18.72
C ILE A 173 10.97 -0.17 -20.17
N THR A 174 9.98 -0.13 -21.07
CA THR A 174 10.25 0.33 -22.42
C THR A 174 10.56 1.83 -22.44
N GLU A 175 11.41 2.26 -23.36
CA GLU A 175 11.75 3.68 -23.53
C GLU A 175 10.48 4.52 -23.76
N ARG A 176 9.55 4.01 -24.58
CA ARG A 176 8.26 4.65 -24.80
C ARG A 176 7.46 4.83 -23.51
N ALA A 177 7.39 3.81 -22.66
CA ALA A 177 6.69 3.93 -21.38
C ALA A 177 7.35 4.99 -20.46
N ALA A 178 8.68 5.06 -20.45
CA ALA A 178 9.41 6.08 -19.67
C ALA A 178 9.05 7.49 -20.14
N GLN A 179 8.96 7.71 -21.45
CA GLN A 179 8.56 8.97 -22.07
C GLN A 179 7.09 9.30 -21.80
N ASP A 180 6.16 8.35 -22.05
CA ASP A 180 4.72 8.53 -21.84
C ASP A 180 4.40 8.85 -20.36
N MET A 181 5.15 8.25 -19.43
CA MET A 181 5.06 8.52 -18.01
C MET A 181 5.80 9.80 -17.59
N GLY A 182 6.59 10.43 -18.46
CA GLY A 182 7.37 11.63 -18.18
C GLY A 182 8.32 11.43 -17.00
N LEU A 183 9.03 10.31 -16.92
CA LEU A 183 9.92 10.01 -15.81
C LEU A 183 11.11 10.96 -15.81
N ALA A 184 11.47 11.45 -14.63
CA ALA A 184 12.63 12.31 -14.41
C ALA A 184 13.13 12.16 -12.96
N PRO A 185 14.42 12.40 -12.68
CA PRO A 185 14.93 12.44 -11.32
C PRO A 185 14.09 13.38 -10.43
N GLY A 186 13.80 12.93 -9.21
CA GLY A 186 12.93 13.63 -8.26
C GLY A 186 11.43 13.30 -8.41
N ARG A 187 11.00 12.65 -9.49
CA ARG A 187 9.60 12.28 -9.66
C ARG A 187 9.23 11.13 -8.73
N ALA A 188 8.08 11.27 -8.06
CA ALA A 188 7.49 10.19 -7.28
C ALA A 188 6.79 9.18 -8.20
N VAL A 189 7.02 7.89 -7.95
CA VAL A 189 6.41 6.77 -8.67
C VAL A 189 6.03 5.66 -7.69
N PHE A 190 5.16 4.77 -8.11
CA PHE A 190 4.90 3.51 -7.41
C PHE A 190 5.59 2.36 -8.12
N ALA A 191 6.31 1.54 -7.36
CA ALA A 191 6.89 0.28 -7.81
C ALA A 191 6.03 -0.88 -7.31
N LEU A 192 5.52 -1.68 -8.24
CA LEU A 192 4.68 -2.84 -7.96
C LEU A 192 5.45 -4.12 -8.28
N ILE A 193 5.50 -5.04 -7.33
CA ILE A 193 6.15 -6.33 -7.49
C ILE A 193 5.21 -7.45 -7.05
N LYS A 194 4.95 -8.41 -7.93
CA LYS A 194 4.17 -9.60 -7.57
C LYS A 194 4.96 -10.47 -6.61
N SER A 195 4.36 -10.91 -5.51
CA SER A 195 5.03 -11.72 -4.47
C SER A 195 5.63 -13.03 -4.99
N SER A 196 5.05 -13.62 -6.03
CA SER A 196 5.59 -14.83 -6.66
C SER A 196 6.83 -14.59 -7.54
N PHE A 197 7.20 -13.35 -7.83
CA PHE A 197 8.43 -13.00 -8.55
C PHE A 197 9.59 -12.71 -7.62
N VAL A 198 9.32 -12.66 -6.33
CA VAL A 198 10.34 -12.44 -5.30
C VAL A 198 10.93 -13.79 -4.90
N MET A 199 12.21 -13.97 -5.16
CA MET A 199 13.02 -15.07 -4.66
C MET A 199 13.60 -14.70 -3.30
N LEU A 200 13.91 -15.66 -2.47
CA LEU A 200 14.56 -15.46 -1.17
C LEU A 200 15.88 -16.21 -1.11
N SER A 201 16.86 -15.57 -0.49
CA SER A 201 18.11 -16.19 -0.06
C SER A 201 18.22 -16.09 1.45
N ALA A 202 18.70 -17.14 2.10
CA ALA A 202 19.03 -17.10 3.52
C ALA A 202 20.32 -16.27 3.73
N GLY A 203 20.37 -15.51 4.83
CA GLY A 203 21.51 -14.64 5.13
C GLY A 203 21.50 -13.32 4.36
N GLY A 204 22.60 -12.53 4.51
CA GLY A 204 22.65 -11.16 4.03
C GLY A 204 23.09 -11.01 2.57
N ASP A 205 24.14 -11.71 2.12
CA ASP A 205 24.65 -11.59 0.74
C ASP A 205 24.43 -12.88 -0.05
N PRO A 206 23.59 -12.85 -1.10
CA PRO A 206 23.33 -14.01 -1.95
C PRO A 206 24.48 -14.32 -2.93
N GLY A 207 25.60 -13.60 -2.86
CA GLY A 207 26.72 -13.74 -3.78
C GLY A 207 26.45 -13.14 -5.17
N ARG A 208 27.11 -13.68 -6.21
CA ARG A 208 27.01 -13.19 -7.59
C ARG A 208 25.77 -13.78 -8.28
N ILE A 209 24.72 -12.98 -8.39
CA ILE A 209 23.46 -13.36 -9.02
C ILE A 209 22.99 -12.25 -9.98
N SER A 210 22.31 -12.62 -11.05
CA SER A 210 21.82 -11.67 -12.08
C SER A 210 20.59 -10.85 -11.69
N ALA A 211 19.99 -11.08 -10.52
CA ALA A 211 18.93 -10.23 -9.97
C ALA A 211 19.57 -8.98 -9.35
N CYS A 212 19.33 -7.81 -9.94
CA CYS A 212 19.89 -6.55 -9.46
C CYS A 212 19.17 -5.99 -8.23
N ASN A 213 17.87 -6.26 -8.07
CA ASN A 213 17.13 -5.87 -6.87
C ASN A 213 17.42 -6.84 -5.73
N ARG A 214 17.98 -6.32 -4.66
CA ARG A 214 18.36 -7.04 -3.45
C ARG A 214 17.91 -6.23 -2.25
N LEU A 215 16.92 -6.73 -1.52
CA LEU A 215 16.40 -6.09 -0.32
C LEU A 215 16.63 -7.01 0.86
N THR A 216 17.60 -6.68 1.69
CA THR A 216 17.94 -7.46 2.88
C THR A 216 17.11 -6.99 4.06
N GLY A 217 16.60 -7.94 4.84
CA GLY A 217 15.81 -7.67 6.02
C GLY A 217 15.74 -8.87 6.94
N LEU A 218 14.86 -8.79 7.93
CA LEU A 218 14.56 -9.89 8.83
C LEU A 218 13.19 -10.51 8.48
N VAL A 219 13.08 -11.82 8.55
CA VAL A 219 11.77 -12.48 8.44
C VAL A 219 10.88 -11.99 9.59
N ALA A 220 9.84 -11.24 9.27
CA ALA A 220 8.85 -10.76 10.22
C ALA A 220 7.74 -11.78 10.45
N ALA A 221 7.34 -12.49 9.38
CA ALA A 221 6.29 -13.50 9.46
C ALA A 221 6.48 -14.59 8.41
N ARG A 222 6.03 -15.81 8.74
CA ARG A 222 5.89 -16.95 7.83
C ARG A 222 4.50 -17.55 7.99
N SER A 223 3.84 -17.80 6.86
CA SER A 223 2.53 -18.47 6.81
C SER A 223 2.60 -19.61 5.81
N ASP A 224 2.44 -20.83 6.31
CA ASP A 224 2.55 -22.04 5.51
C ASP A 224 1.18 -22.48 4.96
N GLY A 225 1.13 -22.74 3.66
CA GLY A 225 0.06 -23.48 3.01
C GLY A 225 0.49 -24.90 2.66
N PRO A 226 -0.37 -25.67 1.99
CA PRO A 226 -0.04 -27.05 1.59
C PRO A 226 1.15 -27.12 0.61
N VAL A 227 1.29 -26.15 -0.28
CA VAL A 227 2.29 -26.14 -1.37
C VAL A 227 3.27 -25.00 -1.21
N ASN A 228 2.79 -23.81 -0.85
CA ASN A 228 3.58 -22.58 -0.78
C ASN A 228 3.57 -22.01 0.63
N SER A 229 4.63 -21.26 0.92
CA SER A 229 4.76 -20.41 2.11
C SER A 229 4.80 -18.95 1.69
N GLU A 230 4.08 -18.10 2.40
CA GLU A 230 4.18 -16.67 2.33
C GLU A 230 5.15 -16.19 3.40
N ILE A 231 6.19 -15.49 2.97
CA ILE A 231 7.24 -14.95 3.83
C ILE A 231 7.19 -13.44 3.74
N VAL A 232 7.14 -12.75 4.89
CA VAL A 232 7.23 -11.30 4.98
C VAL A 232 8.58 -10.93 5.56
N LEU A 233 9.35 -10.11 4.85
CA LEU A 233 10.59 -9.53 5.35
C LEU A 233 10.32 -8.10 5.80
N ASP A 234 10.77 -7.76 7.01
CA ASP A 234 10.89 -6.39 7.49
C ASP A 234 12.19 -5.80 6.95
N LEU A 235 12.08 -4.73 6.18
CA LEU A 235 13.21 -4.02 5.56
C LEU A 235 13.71 -2.85 6.42
N GLY A 236 13.12 -2.64 7.58
CA GLY A 236 13.33 -1.42 8.36
C GLY A 236 12.52 -0.23 7.82
N ALA A 237 12.61 0.92 8.52
CA ALA A 237 11.87 2.13 8.20
C ALA A 237 10.35 1.89 7.98
N CYS A 238 9.78 0.92 8.69
CA CYS A 238 8.39 0.47 8.57
C CYS A 238 7.99 0.00 7.16
N LYS A 239 8.95 -0.48 6.37
CA LYS A 239 8.73 -1.09 5.05
C LYS A 239 8.85 -2.60 5.14
N SER A 240 8.06 -3.31 4.34
CA SER A 240 8.11 -4.76 4.26
C SER A 240 7.92 -5.26 2.84
N ILE A 241 8.50 -6.42 2.53
CA ILE A 241 8.28 -7.12 1.26
C ILE A 241 7.78 -8.53 1.50
N THR A 242 6.80 -8.94 0.72
CA THR A 242 6.20 -10.28 0.78
C THR A 242 6.68 -11.12 -0.39
N ALA A 243 7.15 -12.32 -0.11
CA ALA A 243 7.47 -13.35 -1.09
C ALA A 243 6.55 -14.56 -0.92
N VAL A 244 6.19 -15.20 -2.03
CA VAL A 244 5.49 -16.49 -2.04
C VAL A 244 6.40 -17.49 -2.73
N ILE A 245 6.92 -18.43 -1.96
CA ILE A 245 7.85 -19.49 -2.40
C ILE A 245 7.28 -20.86 -2.06
N THR A 246 7.87 -21.93 -2.57
CA THR A 246 7.45 -23.27 -2.17
C THR A 246 7.77 -23.51 -0.69
N ARG A 247 6.91 -24.28 -0.01
CA ARG A 247 7.13 -24.66 1.38
C ARG A 247 8.45 -25.41 1.55
N THR A 248 8.78 -26.32 0.65
CA THR A 248 10.05 -27.04 0.65
C THR A 248 11.25 -26.07 0.59
N SER A 249 11.18 -25.01 -0.22
CA SER A 249 12.24 -23.98 -0.27
C SER A 249 12.31 -23.19 1.03
N ALA A 250 11.18 -22.83 1.61
CA ALA A 250 11.15 -22.09 2.89
C ALA A 250 11.77 -22.92 4.03
N ASP A 251 11.51 -24.24 4.05
CA ASP A 251 12.07 -25.17 5.02
C ASP A 251 13.59 -25.35 4.79
N ALA A 252 14.01 -25.57 3.55
CA ALA A 252 15.43 -25.75 3.18
C ALA A 252 16.28 -24.51 3.49
N LEU A 253 15.71 -23.31 3.36
CA LEU A 253 16.37 -22.05 3.69
C LEU A 253 16.28 -21.68 5.19
N GLY A 254 15.59 -22.48 6.00
CA GLY A 254 15.41 -22.24 7.43
C GLY A 254 14.73 -20.90 7.75
N LEU A 255 13.82 -20.43 6.89
CA LEU A 255 13.16 -19.14 7.05
C LEU A 255 12.15 -19.18 8.20
N ALA A 256 12.48 -18.52 9.29
CA ALA A 256 11.66 -18.38 10.48
C ALA A 256 11.71 -16.92 10.97
N PRO A 257 10.71 -16.44 11.73
CA PRO A 257 10.74 -15.09 12.29
C PRO A 257 12.06 -14.78 13.02
N GLY A 258 12.65 -13.62 12.71
CA GLY A 258 13.94 -13.17 13.24
C GLY A 258 15.16 -13.61 12.41
N VAL A 259 15.01 -14.50 11.44
CA VAL A 259 16.14 -14.94 10.57
C VAL A 259 16.41 -13.88 9.50
N PRO A 260 17.67 -13.48 9.26
CA PRO A 260 18.03 -12.58 8.16
C PRO A 260 17.83 -13.28 6.82
N ALA A 261 17.26 -12.55 5.87
CA ALA A 261 17.05 -13.03 4.51
C ALA A 261 17.12 -11.87 3.52
N THR A 262 17.40 -12.17 2.26
CA THR A 262 17.44 -11.20 1.17
C THR A 262 16.40 -11.55 0.13
N ALA A 263 15.52 -10.59 -0.16
CA ALA A 263 14.58 -10.65 -1.26
C ALA A 263 15.27 -10.24 -2.58
N LEU A 264 15.10 -11.06 -3.60
CA LEU A 264 15.78 -10.97 -4.89
C LEU A 264 14.74 -10.97 -6.01
N PHE A 265 14.84 -10.01 -6.93
CA PHE A 265 13.96 -9.98 -8.11
C PHE A 265 14.59 -9.19 -9.25
N LYS A 266 14.18 -9.52 -10.49
CA LYS A 266 14.69 -8.86 -11.68
C LYS A 266 14.09 -7.46 -11.84
N ALA A 267 14.86 -6.53 -12.41
CA ALA A 267 14.38 -5.19 -12.75
C ALA A 267 13.17 -5.21 -13.69
N SER A 268 13.08 -6.18 -14.59
CA SER A 268 11.93 -6.36 -15.49
C SER A 268 10.65 -6.85 -14.81
N HIS A 269 10.71 -7.27 -13.54
CA HIS A 269 9.55 -7.67 -12.75
C HIS A 269 8.97 -6.51 -11.92
N VAL A 270 9.59 -5.34 -11.99
CA VAL A 270 9.10 -4.12 -11.35
C VAL A 270 8.22 -3.37 -12.35
N ILE A 271 6.96 -3.22 -12.01
CA ILE A 271 6.00 -2.42 -12.78
C ILE A 271 6.00 -1.03 -12.16
N LEU A 272 6.16 0.01 -12.99
CA LEU A 272 6.10 1.39 -12.53
C LEU A 272 4.73 1.98 -12.84
N MET A 273 4.33 2.91 -11.98
CA MET A 273 3.10 3.66 -12.11
C MET A 273 3.29 5.06 -11.57
N CYS A 274 2.85 6.05 -12.31
CA CYS A 274 2.83 7.44 -11.89
C CYS A 274 1.51 7.77 -11.19
N PRO A 275 1.55 8.56 -10.10
CA PRO A 275 0.37 9.10 -9.46
C PRO A 275 -0.34 10.14 -10.35
#